data_722727ec6e6bda9422439242d8948773
#
_entry.id   722727ec6e6bda9422439242d8948773
#
_cell.length_a   1.000
_cell.length_b   1.000
_cell.length_c   1.000
_cell.angle_alpha   90.00
_cell.angle_beta   90.00
_cell.angle_gamma   90.00
#
_symmetry.space_group_name_H-M   'P 1'
#
loop_
_entity.id
_entity.type
_entity.pdbx_description
1 polymer ?
#
loop_
_entity_poly.entity_id
_entity_poly.type
_entity_poly.pdbx_seq_one_letter_code
_entity_poly.pdbx_strand_id
1 'polypeptide(L)'
;MEETAKKFMDVFSGLERAHGVYEITGQKNTAKGIKRDGRGRTLQEPLTLDLWKQHLAGKISIGVVPLKDDETCKWGCIDVDEYPINTESILATIKEMSLPLVPCMTKSGGVHLF
;
A
#
# COMPACT_ATOMS: atom_id res chain seq x y z
N MET A 1 -2.63 19.24 0.98
CA MET A 1 -3.31 17.93 1.09
C MET A 1 -3.98 17.49 -0.22
N GLU A 2 -4.75 18.35 -0.86
CA GLU A 2 -5.44 17.98 -2.11
C GLU A 2 -4.49 17.66 -3.26
N GLU A 3 -3.45 18.47 -3.45
CA GLU A 3 -2.43 18.21 -4.48
C GLU A 3 -1.69 16.90 -4.24
N THR A 4 -1.34 16.59 -2.98
CA THR A 4 -0.71 15.34 -2.61
C THR A 4 -1.64 14.16 -2.89
N ALA A 5 -2.92 14.27 -2.53
CA ALA A 5 -3.91 13.23 -2.81
C ALA A 5 -4.07 12.97 -4.32
N LYS A 6 -4.07 14.02 -5.13
CA LYS A 6 -4.11 13.90 -6.59
C LYS A 6 -2.89 13.15 -7.14
N LYS A 7 -1.70 13.46 -6.63
CA LYS A 7 -0.46 12.75 -7.02
C LYS A 7 -0.52 11.27 -6.67
N PHE A 8 -0.95 10.93 -5.45
CA PHE A 8 -1.12 9.53 -5.05
C PHE A 8 -2.15 8.81 -5.91
N MET A 9 -3.29 9.44 -6.15
CA MET A 9 -4.34 8.90 -6.99
C MET A 9 -3.87 8.64 -8.43
N ASP A 10 -3.02 9.51 -8.97
CA ASP A 10 -2.45 9.32 -10.30
C ASP A 10 -1.40 8.22 -10.34
N VAL A 11 -0.43 8.24 -9.42
CA VAL A 11 0.66 7.25 -9.37
C VAL A 11 0.12 5.84 -9.15
N PHE A 12 -0.81 5.68 -8.21
CA PHE A 12 -1.40 4.40 -7.84
C PHE A 12 -2.76 4.15 -8.49
N SER A 13 -2.98 4.66 -9.67
CA SER A 13 -4.22 4.39 -10.41
C SER A 13 -4.32 2.92 -10.82
N GLY A 14 -5.53 2.39 -10.82
CA GLY A 14 -5.81 0.99 -11.16
C GLY A 14 -7.23 0.85 -11.69
N LEU A 15 -7.91 -0.22 -11.27
CA LEU A 15 -9.30 -0.47 -11.66
C LEU A 15 -10.20 0.67 -11.18
N GLU A 16 -10.92 1.31 -12.11
CA GLU A 16 -11.74 2.49 -11.78
C GLU A 16 -13.06 2.16 -11.09
N ARG A 17 -13.66 1.01 -11.40
CA ARG A 17 -15.00 0.63 -10.93
C ARG A 17 -15.05 -0.03 -9.56
N ALA A 18 -13.90 -0.32 -8.93
CA ALA A 18 -13.84 -1.01 -7.65
C ALA A 18 -12.58 -0.63 -6.89
N HIS A 19 -12.64 -0.75 -5.58
CA HIS A 19 -11.46 -0.58 -4.72
C HIS A 19 -11.57 -1.44 -3.46
N GLY A 20 -10.45 -1.65 -2.80
CA GLY A 20 -10.39 -2.36 -1.54
C GLY A 20 -10.62 -1.44 -0.35
N VAL A 21 -11.22 -1.98 0.70
CA VAL A 21 -11.26 -1.38 2.03
C VAL A 21 -10.76 -2.39 3.04
N TYR A 22 -10.15 -1.88 4.13
CA TYR A 22 -9.65 -2.72 5.20
C TYR A 22 -10.11 -2.16 6.54
N GLU A 23 -10.74 -3.02 7.34
CA GLU A 23 -11.24 -2.67 8.67
C GLU A 23 -10.47 -3.45 9.72
N ILE A 24 -10.04 -2.75 10.77
CA ILE A 24 -9.41 -3.38 11.93
C ILE A 24 -10.54 -3.93 12.82
N THR A 25 -10.53 -5.25 13.04
CA THR A 25 -11.58 -5.96 13.79
C THR A 25 -11.15 -6.32 15.20
N GLY A 26 -9.86 -6.22 15.52
CA GLY A 26 -9.34 -6.54 16.84
C GLY A 26 -7.84 -6.38 16.93
N GLN A 27 -7.29 -6.62 18.11
CA GLN A 27 -5.85 -6.64 18.33
C GLN A 27 -5.47 -7.74 19.31
N LYS A 28 -4.25 -8.25 19.15
CA LYS A 28 -3.66 -9.28 20.02
C LYS A 28 -2.29 -8.84 20.48
N ASN A 29 -1.95 -9.19 21.71
CA ASN A 29 -0.58 -9.11 22.19
C ASN A 29 0.18 -10.34 21.72
N THR A 30 1.29 -10.14 21.03
CA THR A 30 2.19 -11.21 20.58
C THR A 30 3.59 -10.99 21.13
N ALA A 31 4.45 -11.99 21.03
CA ALA A 31 5.86 -11.88 21.41
C ALA A 31 6.61 -10.77 20.63
N LYS A 32 6.09 -10.37 19.47
CA LYS A 32 6.64 -9.31 18.60
C LYS A 32 5.95 -7.96 18.77
N GLY A 33 5.04 -7.82 19.75
CA GLY A 33 4.26 -6.60 19.99
C GLY A 33 2.78 -6.79 19.73
N ILE A 34 2.04 -5.67 19.58
CA ILE A 34 0.61 -5.68 19.33
C ILE A 34 0.36 -5.98 17.85
N LYS A 35 -0.37 -7.06 17.58
CA LYS A 35 -0.86 -7.40 16.23
C LYS A 35 -2.32 -6.97 16.10
N ARG A 36 -2.61 -6.21 15.05
CA ARG A 36 -3.97 -5.84 14.70
C ARG A 36 -4.54 -6.79 13.67
N ASP A 37 -5.66 -7.44 14.03
CA ASP A 37 -6.42 -8.24 13.08
C ASP A 37 -7.32 -7.32 12.25
N GLY A 38 -7.51 -7.68 11.00
CA GLY A 38 -8.32 -6.90 10.10
C GLY A 38 -8.97 -7.74 9.03
N ARG A 39 -9.96 -7.16 8.38
CA ARG A 39 -10.70 -7.77 7.30
C ARG A 39 -10.69 -6.86 6.07
N GLY A 40 -10.19 -7.41 4.97
CA GLY A 40 -10.26 -6.76 3.66
C GLY A 40 -11.51 -7.18 2.91
N ARG A 41 -12.08 -6.26 2.14
CA ARG A 41 -13.15 -6.54 1.19
C ARG A 41 -13.07 -5.60 0.00
N THR A 42 -13.66 -5.98 -1.10
CA THR A 42 -13.73 -5.16 -2.31
C THR A 42 -15.10 -4.52 -2.41
N LEU A 43 -15.14 -3.21 -2.60
CA LEU A 43 -16.35 -2.45 -2.92
C LEU A 43 -16.42 -2.20 -4.42
N GLN A 44 -17.61 -2.39 -5.00
CA GLN A 44 -17.87 -2.09 -6.41
C GLN A 44 -18.20 -0.60 -6.60
N GLU A 45 -17.29 0.25 -6.14
CA GLU A 45 -17.39 1.71 -6.17
C GLU A 45 -16.04 2.29 -6.56
N PRO A 46 -16.01 3.41 -7.29
CA PRO A 46 -14.75 4.05 -7.67
C PRO A 46 -14.02 4.63 -6.47
N LEU A 47 -12.69 4.60 -6.54
CA LEU A 47 -11.83 5.23 -5.55
C LEU A 47 -11.72 6.73 -5.85
N THR A 48 -12.38 7.54 -5.04
CA THR A 48 -12.48 9.00 -5.26
C THR A 48 -11.31 9.76 -4.64
N LEU A 49 -11.12 10.99 -5.07
CA LEU A 49 -10.14 11.90 -4.47
C LEU A 49 -10.40 12.12 -2.98
N ASP A 50 -11.66 12.19 -2.55
CA ASP A 50 -12.00 12.34 -1.14
C ASP A 50 -11.57 11.13 -0.29
N LEU A 51 -11.73 9.92 -0.83
CA LEU A 51 -11.24 8.71 -0.16
C LEU A 51 -9.71 8.71 -0.03
N TRP A 52 -8.99 9.17 -1.05
CA TRP A 52 -7.55 9.37 -0.97
C TRP A 52 -7.17 10.38 0.12
N LYS A 53 -7.88 11.49 0.22
CA LYS A 53 -7.65 12.51 1.27
C LYS A 53 -7.87 11.94 2.66
N GLN A 54 -8.94 11.17 2.85
CA GLN A 54 -9.22 10.50 4.13
C GLN A 54 -8.15 9.47 4.49
N HIS A 55 -7.67 8.71 3.50
CA HIS A 55 -6.59 7.74 3.69
C HIS A 55 -5.28 8.43 4.11
N LEU A 56 -4.87 9.46 3.39
CA LEU A 56 -3.64 10.21 3.71
C LEU A 56 -3.73 10.94 5.05
N ALA A 57 -4.95 11.26 5.49
CA ALA A 57 -5.20 11.81 6.84
C ALA A 57 -5.25 10.72 7.93
N GLY A 58 -5.04 9.45 7.59
CA GLY A 58 -5.06 8.32 8.53
C GLY A 58 -6.43 7.93 9.04
N LYS A 59 -7.50 8.39 8.42
CA LYS A 59 -8.88 8.12 8.86
C LYS A 59 -9.43 6.78 8.38
N ILE A 60 -9.01 6.34 7.20
CA ILE A 60 -9.47 5.09 6.59
C ILE A 60 -8.31 4.36 5.93
N SER A 61 -8.49 3.06 5.71
CA SER A 61 -7.59 2.25 4.90
C SER A 61 -8.26 1.91 3.58
N ILE A 62 -7.58 2.19 2.48
CA ILE A 62 -8.05 1.87 1.13
C ILE A 62 -7.06 0.94 0.44
N GLY A 63 -7.54 0.20 -0.54
CA GLY A 63 -6.72 -0.62 -1.43
C GLY A 63 -7.04 -0.31 -2.87
N VAL A 64 -6.01 -0.17 -3.68
CA VAL A 64 -6.17 -0.09 -5.13
C VAL A 64 -6.15 -1.49 -5.70
N VAL A 65 -7.04 -1.78 -6.64
CA VAL A 65 -6.95 -3.00 -7.46
C VAL A 65 -6.05 -2.68 -8.65
N PRO A 66 -4.81 -3.20 -8.69
CA PRO A 66 -3.84 -2.77 -9.71
C PRO A 66 -4.23 -3.18 -11.13
N LEU A 67 -4.83 -4.35 -11.29
CA LEU A 67 -5.22 -4.88 -12.60
C LEU A 67 -6.47 -4.18 -13.10
N LYS A 68 -6.33 -3.47 -14.22
CA LYS A 68 -7.43 -2.78 -14.90
C LYS A 68 -8.23 -3.74 -15.80
N ASP A 69 -9.40 -3.31 -16.24
CA ASP A 69 -10.28 -4.11 -17.10
C ASP A 69 -9.64 -4.47 -18.47
N ASP A 70 -8.68 -3.66 -18.94
CA ASP A 70 -7.92 -3.93 -20.15
C ASP A 70 -6.73 -4.91 -19.96
N GLU A 71 -6.65 -5.54 -18.78
CA GLU A 71 -5.59 -6.49 -18.40
C GLU A 71 -4.19 -5.86 -18.29
N THR A 72 -4.12 -4.54 -18.07
CA THR A 72 -2.86 -3.82 -17.82
C THR A 72 -2.77 -3.30 -16.40
N CYS A 73 -1.54 -3.08 -15.94
CA CYS A 73 -1.23 -2.45 -14.66
C CYS A 73 -0.34 -1.22 -14.89
N LYS A 74 -0.58 -0.15 -14.16
CA LYS A 74 0.27 1.05 -14.18
C LYS A 74 1.45 0.93 -13.21
N TRP A 75 1.29 0.16 -12.15
CA TRP A 75 2.31 -0.01 -11.10
C TRP A 75 2.28 -1.43 -10.55
N GLY A 76 3.30 -1.79 -9.82
CA GLY A 76 3.40 -3.06 -9.12
C GLY A 76 4.07 -2.90 -7.77
N CYS A 77 4.10 -3.95 -6.99
CA CYS A 77 4.70 -3.96 -5.67
C CYS A 77 5.40 -5.29 -5.42
N ILE A 78 6.61 -5.22 -4.86
CA ILE A 78 7.33 -6.39 -4.35
C ILE A 78 7.23 -6.34 -2.83
N ASP A 79 6.70 -7.39 -2.23
CA ASP A 79 6.63 -7.53 -0.78
C ASP A 79 7.88 -8.23 -0.25
N VAL A 80 8.65 -7.53 0.56
CA VAL A 80 9.82 -8.10 1.24
C VAL A 80 9.39 -8.58 2.62
N ASP A 81 9.30 -9.89 2.78
CA ASP A 81 8.77 -10.55 3.98
C ASP A 81 9.81 -11.52 4.62
N GLU A 82 11.08 -11.31 4.38
CA GLU A 82 12.18 -12.01 5.03
C GLU A 82 12.66 -11.24 6.26
N TYR A 83 12.50 -11.81 7.43
CA TYR A 83 12.92 -11.18 8.69
C TYR A 83 14.19 -11.83 9.26
N PRO A 84 15.10 -11.04 9.88
CA PRO A 84 14.98 -9.58 10.10
C PRO A 84 15.20 -8.78 8.83
N ILE A 85 14.42 -7.70 8.67
CA ILE A 85 14.55 -6.77 7.53
C ILE A 85 15.74 -5.84 7.75
N ASN A 86 16.67 -5.84 6.81
CA ASN A 86 17.78 -4.90 6.77
C ASN A 86 17.50 -3.82 5.71
N THR A 87 16.92 -2.69 6.14
CA THR A 87 16.54 -1.59 5.25
C THR A 87 17.75 -0.96 4.56
N GLU A 88 18.88 -0.85 5.24
CA GLU A 88 20.12 -0.31 4.66
C GLU A 88 20.63 -1.16 3.50
N SER A 89 20.59 -2.49 3.66
CA SER A 89 20.99 -3.43 2.62
C SER A 89 20.08 -3.36 1.39
N ILE A 90 18.76 -3.25 1.60
CA ILE A 90 17.77 -3.08 0.53
C ILE A 90 18.04 -1.79 -0.24
N LEU A 91 18.20 -0.67 0.46
CA LEU A 91 18.50 0.62 -0.15
C LEU A 91 19.81 0.60 -0.93
N ALA A 92 20.85 -0.01 -0.37
CA ALA A 92 22.16 -0.14 -1.02
C ALA A 92 22.04 -0.97 -2.31
N THR A 93 21.30 -2.07 -2.30
CA THR A 93 21.08 -2.92 -3.48
C THR A 93 20.31 -2.16 -4.58
N ILE A 94 19.24 -1.46 -4.22
CA ILE A 94 18.47 -0.63 -5.16
C ILE A 94 19.37 0.39 -5.84
N LYS A 95 20.18 1.08 -5.06
CA LYS A 95 21.10 2.13 -5.55
C LYS A 95 22.20 1.53 -6.41
N GLU A 96 22.86 0.48 -5.96
CA GLU A 96 23.98 -0.18 -6.65
C GLU A 96 23.56 -0.76 -8.00
N MET A 97 22.39 -1.38 -8.06
CA MET A 97 21.84 -1.98 -9.27
C MET A 97 21.02 -1.01 -10.11
N SER A 98 20.89 0.24 -9.69
CA SER A 98 20.07 1.28 -10.36
C SER A 98 18.63 0.81 -10.63
N LEU A 99 18.03 0.16 -9.65
CA LEU A 99 16.66 -0.34 -9.80
C LEU A 99 15.64 0.79 -9.65
N PRO A 100 14.59 0.84 -10.49
CA PRO A 100 13.55 1.87 -10.44
C PRO A 100 12.50 1.52 -9.36
N LEU A 101 12.94 1.38 -8.11
CA LEU A 101 12.10 0.95 -7.00
C LEU A 101 12.13 1.99 -5.86
N VAL A 102 10.96 2.23 -5.29
CA VAL A 102 10.78 3.09 -4.12
C VAL A 102 10.41 2.23 -2.91
N PRO A 103 11.29 2.13 -1.91
CA PRO A 103 10.99 1.36 -0.71
C PRO A 103 10.10 2.14 0.25
N CYS A 104 9.07 1.48 0.76
CA CYS A 104 8.17 2.01 1.77
C CYS A 104 8.03 1.01 2.91
N MET A 105 8.07 1.50 4.15
CA MET A 105 7.86 0.63 5.32
C MET A 105 6.38 0.29 5.46
N THR A 106 6.11 -0.96 5.82
CA THR A 106 4.76 -1.41 6.13
C THR A 106 4.42 -1.23 7.61
N LYS A 107 3.15 -1.33 7.96
CA LYS A 107 2.67 -1.23 9.35
C LYS A 107 3.27 -2.28 10.28
N SER A 108 3.69 -3.41 9.76
CA SER A 108 4.26 -4.53 10.52
C SER A 108 5.79 -4.57 10.51
N GLY A 109 6.44 -3.53 10.02
CA GLY A 109 7.89 -3.43 9.95
C GLY A 109 8.52 -4.15 8.76
N GLY A 110 7.73 -4.56 7.78
CA GLY A 110 8.19 -5.06 6.50
C GLY A 110 8.50 -3.93 5.52
N VAL A 111 8.79 -4.29 4.28
CA VAL A 111 9.10 -3.32 3.22
C VAL A 111 8.33 -3.69 1.95
N HIS A 112 7.66 -2.70 1.38
CA HIS A 112 7.12 -2.75 0.03
C HIS A 112 8.02 -1.97 -0.92
N LEU A 113 8.29 -2.55 -2.07
CA LEU A 113 9.04 -1.90 -3.15
C LEU A 113 8.09 -1.61 -4.31
N PHE A 114 7.85 -0.33 -4.56
CA PHE A 114 6.98 0.13 -5.63
C PHE A 114 7.75 0.57 -6.87
#